data_a9ec4ca9d6fe0a6163a7f03ed2440fe8
#
_entry.id   a9ec4ca9d6fe0a6163a7f03ed2440fe8
#
_cell.length_a   1.000
_cell.length_b   1.000
_cell.length_c   1.000
_cell.angle_alpha   90.00
_cell.angle_beta   90.00
_cell.angle_gamma   90.00
#
_symmetry.space_group_name_H-M   'P 1'
#
loop_
_entity.id
_entity.type
_entity.pdbx_description
1 polymer ?
#
loop_
_entity_poly.entity_id
_entity_poly.type
_entity_poly.pdbx_seq_one_letter_code
_entity_poly.pdbx_strand_id
1 'polypeptide(L)'
;HAPNAGSRKSWAAGDATSRAVRLAMITMSGEMGYPGVLSAPVWGFEDVSFGGEKLSLPQAFETYVMENILFKISFPAEFHAQTAVEAAVKLHEDVKDKIDDIKSVEITTHESAIRIISKVGELNNPADRDHCLQYMVAIGLIKGNLVAEDYEDDVAKDPRIDALREKMTVSYTHLT
;
A
#
# COMPACT_ATOMS: atom_id res chain seq x y z
N HIS A 1 1.67 7.53 -12.52
CA HIS A 1 1.26 7.72 -11.13
C HIS A 1 0.21 6.70 -10.73
N ALA A 2 0.24 6.25 -9.48
CA ALA A 2 -0.76 5.34 -8.94
C ALA A 2 -2.14 6.02 -8.89
N PRO A 3 -3.24 5.28 -9.15
CA PRO A 3 -4.58 5.84 -9.00
C PRO A 3 -4.91 6.09 -7.52
N ASN A 4 -5.82 7.02 -7.26
CA ASN A 4 -6.32 7.25 -5.93
C ASN A 4 -7.11 6.03 -5.43
N ALA A 5 -6.96 5.70 -4.15
CA ALA A 5 -7.67 4.61 -3.52
C ALA A 5 -9.06 5.08 -3.04
N GLY A 6 -10.08 4.31 -3.31
CA GLY A 6 -11.39 4.51 -2.69
C GLY A 6 -11.47 3.83 -1.31
N SER A 7 -12.53 4.10 -0.55
CA SER A 7 -12.77 3.51 0.76
C SER A 7 -12.81 1.97 0.76
N ARG A 8 -13.10 1.34 -0.41
CA ARG A 8 -13.09 -0.11 -0.56
C ARG A 8 -11.74 -0.75 -0.18
N LYS A 9 -10.64 -0.05 -0.37
CA LYS A 9 -9.31 -0.58 -0.04
C LYS A 9 -9.21 -0.99 1.43
N SER A 10 -9.80 -0.22 2.32
CA SER A 10 -9.77 -0.48 3.76
C SER A 10 -10.47 -1.78 4.20
N TRP A 11 -11.41 -2.29 3.40
CA TRP A 11 -12.17 -3.50 3.72
C TRP A 11 -12.09 -4.61 2.67
N ALA A 12 -11.27 -4.45 1.63
CA ALA A 12 -11.16 -5.42 0.54
C ALA A 12 -10.68 -6.80 1.02
N ALA A 13 -9.69 -6.85 1.91
CA ALA A 13 -9.22 -8.11 2.50
C ALA A 13 -10.30 -8.75 3.39
N GLY A 14 -11.02 -7.95 4.18
CA GLY A 14 -12.13 -8.43 5.00
C GLY A 14 -13.27 -9.02 4.15
N ASP A 15 -13.61 -8.43 3.02
CA ASP A 15 -14.58 -8.99 2.07
C ASP A 15 -14.12 -10.35 1.53
N ALA A 16 -12.86 -10.46 1.10
CA ALA A 16 -12.30 -11.70 0.58
C ALA A 16 -12.29 -12.82 1.62
N THR A 17 -11.81 -12.55 2.83
CA THR A 17 -11.75 -13.53 3.92
C THR A 17 -13.13 -13.91 4.44
N SER A 18 -14.07 -12.98 4.50
CA SER A 18 -15.48 -13.26 4.85
C SER A 18 -16.12 -14.25 3.87
N ARG A 19 -15.89 -14.06 2.56
CA ARG A 19 -16.38 -14.99 1.53
C ARG A 19 -15.73 -16.36 1.67
N ALA A 20 -14.43 -16.43 1.93
CA ALA A 20 -13.71 -17.69 2.12
C ALA A 20 -14.27 -18.48 3.30
N VAL A 21 -14.46 -17.85 4.45
CA VAL A 21 -15.05 -18.48 5.64
C VAL A 21 -16.49 -18.94 5.37
N ARG A 22 -17.31 -18.11 4.74
CA ARG A 22 -18.67 -18.46 4.39
C ARG A 22 -18.75 -19.69 3.51
N LEU A 23 -17.92 -19.78 2.47
CA LEU A 23 -17.85 -20.95 1.58
C LEU A 23 -17.39 -22.19 2.32
N ALA A 24 -16.40 -22.08 3.21
CA ALA A 24 -15.97 -23.17 4.06
C ALA A 24 -17.09 -23.70 4.96
N MET A 25 -17.87 -22.80 5.58
CA MET A 25 -19.03 -23.17 6.39
C MET A 25 -20.13 -23.87 5.59
N ILE A 26 -20.40 -23.42 4.36
CA ILE A 26 -21.35 -24.09 3.45
C ILE A 26 -20.86 -25.51 3.13
N THR A 27 -19.58 -25.69 2.83
CA THR A 27 -18.99 -27.00 2.58
C THR A 27 -19.09 -27.90 3.83
N MET A 28 -18.84 -27.36 5.02
CA MET A 28 -18.97 -28.11 6.29
C MET A 28 -20.42 -28.56 6.57
N SER A 29 -21.43 -27.89 6.01
CA SER A 29 -22.81 -28.32 6.12
C SER A 29 -23.21 -29.44 5.15
N GLY A 30 -22.25 -29.92 4.35
CA GLY A 30 -22.45 -31.02 3.41
C GLY A 30 -22.72 -30.59 1.96
N GLU A 31 -22.77 -29.30 1.69
CA GLU A 31 -22.85 -28.80 0.31
C GLU A 31 -21.53 -28.96 -0.41
N MET A 32 -21.60 -29.31 -1.71
CA MET A 32 -20.41 -29.56 -2.53
C MET A 32 -20.24 -28.46 -3.59
N GLY A 33 -18.96 -28.08 -3.81
CA GLY A 33 -18.57 -27.33 -4.98
C GLY A 33 -18.33 -28.25 -6.20
N TYR A 34 -17.94 -27.67 -7.34
CA TYR A 34 -17.57 -28.43 -8.52
C TYR A 34 -16.20 -29.13 -8.29
N PRO A 35 -16.14 -30.47 -8.36
CA PRO A 35 -14.90 -31.19 -8.07
C PRO A 35 -13.76 -30.89 -9.06
N GLY A 36 -14.08 -30.50 -10.28
CA GLY A 36 -13.11 -30.19 -11.34
C GLY A 36 -12.84 -28.70 -11.53
N VAL A 37 -13.17 -27.81 -10.59
CA VAL A 37 -13.07 -26.36 -10.80
C VAL A 37 -11.67 -25.87 -11.20
N LEU A 38 -10.62 -26.54 -10.76
CA LEU A 38 -9.24 -26.17 -11.11
C LEU A 38 -8.84 -26.72 -12.48
N SER A 39 -9.15 -28.00 -12.77
CA SER A 39 -8.57 -28.78 -13.86
C SER A 39 -9.56 -29.19 -14.96
N ALA A 40 -10.81 -28.74 -14.90
CA ALA A 40 -11.79 -29.05 -15.95
C ALA A 40 -11.33 -28.47 -17.32
N PRO A 41 -11.26 -29.29 -18.36
CA PRO A 41 -10.87 -28.79 -19.69
C PRO A 41 -11.74 -27.61 -20.13
N VAL A 42 -11.13 -26.58 -20.70
CA VAL A 42 -11.76 -25.36 -21.24
C VAL A 42 -12.32 -24.43 -20.16
N TRP A 43 -12.92 -24.93 -19.09
CA TRP A 43 -13.66 -24.16 -18.10
C TRP A 43 -12.97 -24.07 -16.74
N GLY A 44 -11.98 -24.91 -16.50
CA GLY A 44 -11.21 -24.92 -15.27
C GLY A 44 -10.31 -23.70 -15.14
N PHE A 45 -9.96 -23.39 -13.89
CA PHE A 45 -9.11 -22.23 -13.56
C PHE A 45 -7.74 -22.29 -14.26
N GLU A 46 -7.16 -23.49 -14.41
CA GLU A 46 -5.89 -23.71 -15.09
C GLU A 46 -5.97 -23.30 -16.58
N ASP A 47 -6.99 -23.78 -17.29
CA ASP A 47 -7.17 -23.43 -18.72
C ASP A 47 -7.47 -21.94 -18.90
N VAL A 48 -8.36 -21.39 -18.09
CA VAL A 48 -8.81 -19.99 -18.23
C VAL A 48 -7.75 -18.98 -17.80
N SER A 49 -7.01 -19.26 -16.72
CA SER A 49 -6.12 -18.28 -16.09
C SER A 49 -4.64 -18.52 -16.38
N PHE A 50 -4.24 -19.76 -16.67
CA PHE A 50 -2.85 -20.14 -16.89
C PHE A 50 -2.59 -20.77 -18.27
N GLY A 51 -3.55 -20.70 -19.19
CA GLY A 51 -3.37 -21.25 -20.54
C GLY A 51 -3.17 -22.77 -20.58
N GLY A 52 -3.70 -23.49 -19.62
CA GLY A 52 -3.60 -24.92 -19.47
C GLY A 52 -2.41 -25.42 -18.63
N GLU A 53 -1.58 -24.50 -18.11
CA GLU A 53 -0.53 -24.87 -17.16
C GLU A 53 -1.15 -25.25 -15.81
N LYS A 54 -0.63 -26.32 -15.21
CA LYS A 54 -1.14 -26.81 -13.92
C LYS A 54 -0.74 -25.90 -12.77
N LEU A 55 -1.69 -25.64 -11.91
CA LEU A 55 -1.43 -24.95 -10.64
C LEU A 55 -0.49 -25.80 -9.78
N SER A 56 0.67 -25.25 -9.46
CA SER A 56 1.63 -25.84 -8.54
C SER A 56 1.79 -24.94 -7.33
N LEU A 57 1.60 -25.51 -6.16
CA LEU A 57 1.86 -24.81 -4.90
C LEU A 57 3.29 -25.11 -4.47
N PRO A 58 4.11 -24.09 -4.18
CA PRO A 58 5.50 -24.29 -3.76
C PRO A 58 5.62 -24.99 -2.39
N GLN A 59 4.55 -24.98 -1.61
CA GLN A 59 4.47 -25.61 -0.30
C GLN A 59 3.03 -25.99 0.08
N ALA A 60 2.86 -26.85 1.05
CA ALA A 60 1.55 -27.24 1.58
C ALA A 60 0.82 -26.04 2.23
N PHE A 61 -0.49 -26.14 2.36
CA PHE A 61 -1.29 -25.17 3.14
C PHE A 61 -0.97 -25.34 4.63
N GLU A 62 -0.23 -24.40 5.17
CA GLU A 62 0.17 -24.34 6.58
C GLU A 62 0.08 -22.90 7.10
N THR A 63 0.55 -22.68 8.32
CA THR A 63 0.47 -21.37 8.99
C THR A 63 1.61 -20.42 8.64
N TYR A 64 2.34 -20.66 7.57
CA TYR A 64 3.56 -19.92 7.21
C TYR A 64 3.37 -18.40 7.10
N VAL A 65 2.16 -17.94 6.78
CA VAL A 65 1.86 -16.50 6.73
C VAL A 65 2.04 -15.87 8.11
N MET A 66 1.59 -16.56 9.17
CA MET A 66 1.75 -16.07 10.54
C MET A 66 3.21 -16.13 11.03
N GLU A 67 4.00 -17.02 10.48
CA GLU A 67 5.42 -17.19 10.82
C GLU A 67 6.31 -16.15 10.10
N ASN A 68 5.87 -15.67 8.94
CA ASN A 68 6.65 -14.77 8.08
C ASN A 68 6.04 -13.38 7.93
N ILE A 69 5.17 -12.98 8.84
CA ILE A 69 4.52 -11.65 8.77
C ILE A 69 5.53 -10.54 9.06
N LEU A 70 5.51 -9.50 8.24
CA LEU A 70 6.31 -8.31 8.45
C LEU A 70 5.51 -7.27 9.25
N PHE A 71 6.03 -6.88 10.39
CA PHE A 71 5.47 -5.81 11.21
C PHE A 71 6.08 -4.45 10.84
N LYS A 72 5.23 -3.45 10.61
CA LYS A 72 5.63 -2.07 10.42
C LYS A 72 5.68 -1.40 11.79
N ILE A 73 6.84 -1.45 12.43
CA ILE A 73 7.01 -0.97 13.81
C ILE A 73 7.47 0.48 13.90
N SER A 74 7.97 1.07 12.81
CA SER A 74 8.49 2.44 12.82
C SER A 74 7.39 3.47 12.55
N PHE A 75 6.61 3.29 11.48
CA PHE A 75 5.59 4.24 11.06
C PHE A 75 4.33 3.52 10.58
N PRO A 76 3.12 4.05 10.84
CA PRO A 76 1.87 3.57 10.25
C PRO A 76 1.77 4.04 8.79
N ALA A 77 2.72 3.64 7.95
CA ALA A 77 2.86 4.01 6.55
C ALA A 77 2.82 2.78 5.66
N GLU A 78 2.41 2.97 4.41
CA GLU A 78 2.53 1.92 3.39
C GLU A 78 3.98 1.43 3.34
N PHE A 79 4.17 0.11 3.13
CA PHE A 79 5.48 -0.55 3.33
C PHE A 79 6.61 0.09 2.50
N HIS A 80 6.33 0.46 1.26
CA HIS A 80 7.32 1.06 0.36
C HIS A 80 7.71 2.50 0.72
N ALA A 81 6.99 3.15 1.64
CA ALA A 81 7.28 4.49 2.11
C ALA A 81 8.16 4.53 3.36
N GLN A 82 8.35 3.42 4.08
CA GLN A 82 8.99 3.39 5.40
C GLN A 82 10.33 4.12 5.44
N THR A 83 11.23 3.82 4.50
CA THR A 83 12.57 4.42 4.44
C THR A 83 12.55 5.90 4.02
N ALA A 84 11.62 6.30 3.15
CA ALA A 84 11.47 7.70 2.76
C ALA A 84 10.89 8.54 3.92
N VAL A 85 9.94 8.00 4.67
CA VAL A 85 9.43 8.64 5.89
C VAL A 85 10.52 8.76 6.94
N GLU A 86 11.31 7.70 7.16
CA GLU A 86 12.44 7.74 8.09
C GLU A 86 13.46 8.84 7.72
N ALA A 87 13.78 8.96 6.42
CA ALA A 87 14.65 10.02 5.94
C ALA A 87 14.06 11.41 6.17
N ALA A 88 12.76 11.59 5.91
CA ALA A 88 12.06 12.85 6.15
C ALA A 88 12.05 13.24 7.64
N VAL A 89 11.78 12.28 8.52
CA VAL A 89 11.83 12.49 9.97
C VAL A 89 13.22 12.88 10.45
N LYS A 90 14.28 12.28 9.91
CA LYS A 90 15.67 12.65 10.23
C LYS A 90 16.03 14.06 9.77
N LEU A 91 15.48 14.50 8.63
CA LEU A 91 15.72 15.84 8.09
C LEU A 91 14.88 16.93 8.78
N HIS A 92 13.86 16.55 9.54
CA HIS A 92 12.94 17.49 10.19
C HIS A 92 13.68 18.57 10.98
N GLU A 93 14.63 18.20 11.82
CA GLU A 93 15.36 19.16 12.68
C GLU A 93 16.11 20.22 11.85
N ASP A 94 16.55 19.87 10.66
CA ASP A 94 17.28 20.80 9.79
C ASP A 94 16.37 21.74 9.01
N VAL A 95 15.09 21.38 8.84
CA VAL A 95 14.16 22.10 7.94
C VAL A 95 12.91 22.66 8.62
N LYS A 96 12.58 22.25 9.84
CA LYS A 96 11.31 22.58 10.52
C LYS A 96 10.99 24.07 10.55
N ASP A 97 12.02 24.92 10.73
CA ASP A 97 11.89 26.37 10.78
C ASP A 97 11.99 27.05 9.40
N LYS A 98 12.15 26.26 8.30
CA LYS A 98 12.37 26.71 6.92
C LYS A 98 11.53 25.93 5.91
N ILE A 99 10.42 25.36 6.32
CA ILE A 99 9.57 24.53 5.45
C ILE A 99 9.15 25.29 4.19
N ASP A 100 8.82 26.57 4.33
CA ASP A 100 8.40 27.42 3.21
C ASP A 100 9.56 27.73 2.24
N ASP A 101 10.80 27.73 2.73
CA ASP A 101 12.00 28.01 1.94
C ASP A 101 12.45 26.81 1.09
N ILE A 102 11.90 25.61 1.34
CA ILE A 102 12.20 24.41 0.55
C ILE A 102 11.77 24.66 -0.91
N LYS A 103 12.71 24.56 -1.84
CA LYS A 103 12.49 24.78 -3.27
C LYS A 103 12.10 23.49 -4.01
N SER A 104 12.73 22.39 -3.66
CA SER A 104 12.45 21.06 -4.23
C SER A 104 12.80 19.95 -3.25
N VAL A 105 12.12 18.82 -3.37
CA VAL A 105 12.42 17.58 -2.67
C VAL A 105 12.55 16.48 -3.72
N GLU A 106 13.70 15.83 -3.78
CA GLU A 106 13.94 14.69 -4.66
C GLU A 106 13.86 13.40 -3.85
N ILE A 107 12.98 12.50 -4.23
CA ILE A 107 12.81 11.19 -3.61
C ILE A 107 13.26 10.14 -4.60
N THR A 108 14.40 9.51 -4.34
CA THR A 108 14.90 8.41 -5.14
C THR A 108 14.54 7.09 -4.46
N THR A 109 13.77 6.24 -5.14
CA THR A 109 13.23 5.02 -4.58
C THR A 109 13.15 3.90 -5.63
N HIS A 110 12.57 2.77 -5.27
CA HIS A 110 12.41 1.62 -6.18
C HIS A 110 11.10 1.70 -7.00
N GLU A 111 11.06 0.97 -8.09
CA GLU A 111 9.97 1.01 -9.06
C GLU A 111 8.58 0.70 -8.45
N SER A 112 8.49 -0.26 -7.54
CA SER A 112 7.22 -0.62 -6.91
C SER A 112 6.65 0.53 -6.06
N ALA A 113 7.48 1.33 -5.38
CA ALA A 113 7.00 2.52 -4.69
C ALA A 113 6.37 3.52 -5.68
N ILE A 114 7.02 3.74 -6.82
CA ILE A 114 6.48 4.65 -7.85
C ILE A 114 5.13 4.15 -8.38
N ARG A 115 5.04 2.86 -8.67
CA ARG A 115 3.80 2.26 -9.23
C ARG A 115 2.65 2.23 -8.23
N ILE A 116 2.94 2.04 -6.95
CA ILE A 116 1.91 1.79 -5.92
C ILE A 116 1.52 3.07 -5.19
N ILE A 117 2.49 3.91 -4.81
CA ILE A 117 2.27 5.02 -3.89
C ILE A 117 2.74 6.39 -4.36
N SER A 118 3.35 6.55 -5.53
CA SER A 118 3.66 7.88 -6.06
C SER A 118 2.40 8.49 -6.67
N LYS A 119 1.81 9.48 -5.99
CA LYS A 119 0.56 10.13 -6.40
C LYS A 119 0.71 11.63 -6.52
N VAL A 120 0.05 12.19 -7.53
CA VAL A 120 -0.12 13.63 -7.74
C VAL A 120 -1.61 13.98 -7.72
N GLY A 121 -1.90 15.26 -7.53
CA GLY A 121 -3.28 15.76 -7.47
C GLY A 121 -3.94 15.60 -6.10
N GLU A 122 -5.24 15.75 -6.06
CA GLU A 122 -6.02 15.75 -4.82
C GLU A 122 -6.05 14.39 -4.13
N LEU A 123 -6.05 14.41 -2.80
CA LEU A 123 -6.20 13.24 -1.92
C LEU A 123 -7.48 13.41 -1.11
N ASN A 124 -8.49 12.61 -1.43
CA ASN A 124 -9.86 12.85 -0.97
C ASN A 124 -10.22 12.15 0.35
N ASN A 125 -9.38 11.25 0.85
CA ASN A 125 -9.69 10.47 2.03
C ASN A 125 -8.40 9.88 2.65
N PRO A 126 -8.45 9.35 3.89
CA PRO A 126 -7.30 8.74 4.55
C PRO A 126 -6.64 7.61 3.74
N ALA A 127 -7.42 6.82 2.99
CA ALA A 127 -6.87 5.72 2.18
C ALA A 127 -6.08 6.22 0.94
N ASP A 128 -6.35 7.43 0.46
CA ASP A 128 -5.51 8.08 -0.55
C ASP A 128 -4.19 8.56 0.05
N ARG A 129 -4.24 9.09 1.27
CA ARG A 129 -3.10 9.72 1.95
C ARG A 129 -2.10 8.69 2.46
N ASP A 130 -2.56 7.60 3.06
CA ASP A 130 -1.70 6.52 3.55
C ASP A 130 -1.02 5.70 2.43
N HIS A 131 -1.46 5.92 1.19
CA HIS A 131 -0.89 5.38 -0.04
C HIS A 131 -0.36 6.48 -0.97
N CYS A 132 0.05 7.61 -0.41
CA CYS A 132 0.73 8.68 -1.13
C CYS A 132 2.10 8.95 -0.52
N LEU A 133 3.17 8.54 -1.23
CA LEU A 133 4.55 8.73 -0.80
C LEU A 133 4.85 10.19 -0.45
N GLN A 134 4.43 11.10 -1.32
CA GLN A 134 4.67 12.53 -1.15
C GLN A 134 3.96 13.10 0.08
N TYR A 135 2.75 12.62 0.39
CA TYR A 135 2.02 13.03 1.59
C TYR A 135 2.77 12.61 2.86
N MET A 136 3.15 11.34 2.94
CA MET A 136 3.85 10.78 4.10
C MET A 136 5.21 11.45 4.34
N VAL A 137 5.95 11.74 3.27
CA VAL A 137 7.21 12.49 3.34
C VAL A 137 6.98 13.93 3.80
N ALA A 138 5.93 14.62 3.29
CA ALA A 138 5.57 15.96 3.73
C ALA A 138 5.29 16.02 5.24
N ILE A 139 4.49 15.07 5.75
CA ILE A 139 4.23 14.96 7.20
C ILE A 139 5.53 14.77 7.99
N GLY A 140 6.39 13.84 7.55
CA GLY A 140 7.69 13.60 8.19
C GLY A 140 8.56 14.86 8.27
N LEU A 141 8.62 15.64 7.19
CA LEU A 141 9.37 16.90 7.15
C LEU A 141 8.76 17.98 8.06
N ILE A 142 7.42 18.09 8.09
CA ILE A 142 6.71 19.14 8.86
C ILE A 142 6.68 18.82 10.35
N LYS A 143 6.41 17.56 10.72
CA LYS A 143 6.11 17.15 12.11
C LYS A 143 7.24 16.41 12.82
N GLY A 144 8.22 15.88 12.08
CA GLY A 144 9.28 15.04 12.64
C GLY A 144 8.81 13.67 13.12
N ASN A 145 7.60 13.28 12.74
CA ASN A 145 7.00 11.97 13.04
C ASN A 145 5.87 11.69 12.03
N LEU A 146 5.35 10.47 12.05
CA LEU A 146 4.14 10.08 11.32
C LEU A 146 3.34 9.11 12.18
N VAL A 147 2.11 9.48 12.50
CA VAL A 147 1.15 8.67 13.26
C VAL A 147 -0.13 8.46 12.46
N ALA A 148 -0.99 7.54 12.90
CA ALA A 148 -2.21 7.19 12.16
C ALA A 148 -3.17 8.39 11.98
N GLU A 149 -3.23 9.26 12.97
CA GLU A 149 -4.06 10.46 12.99
C GLU A 149 -3.63 11.50 11.94
N ASP A 150 -2.41 11.41 11.43
CA ASP A 150 -1.90 12.31 10.39
C ASP A 150 -2.58 12.12 9.02
N TYR A 151 -3.32 11.05 8.85
CA TYR A 151 -4.11 10.81 7.63
C TYR A 151 -5.53 11.38 7.69
N GLU A 152 -5.97 11.86 8.85
CA GLU A 152 -7.32 12.40 9.02
C GLU A 152 -7.51 13.75 8.32
N ASP A 153 -8.77 14.08 8.03
CA ASP A 153 -9.12 15.27 7.26
C ASP A 153 -8.68 16.57 7.92
N ASP A 154 -8.62 16.63 9.25
CA ASP A 154 -8.22 17.84 9.96
C ASP A 154 -6.73 18.15 9.79
N VAL A 155 -5.88 17.14 9.78
CA VAL A 155 -4.45 17.31 9.50
C VAL A 155 -4.21 17.64 8.03
N ALA A 156 -4.94 16.98 7.14
CA ALA A 156 -4.81 17.17 5.69
C ALA A 156 -5.18 18.60 5.22
N LYS A 157 -5.85 19.40 6.04
CA LYS A 157 -6.14 20.83 5.76
C LYS A 157 -4.94 21.75 5.89
N ASP A 158 -3.82 21.28 6.44
CA ASP A 158 -2.60 22.09 6.53
C ASP A 158 -2.05 22.37 5.12
N PRO A 159 -2.08 23.64 4.65
CA PRO A 159 -1.69 23.97 3.30
C PRO A 159 -0.21 23.71 3.00
N ARG A 160 0.64 23.59 4.02
CA ARG A 160 2.06 23.29 3.84
C ARG A 160 2.27 21.89 3.27
N ILE A 161 1.36 20.95 3.55
CA ILE A 161 1.45 19.57 3.06
C ILE A 161 1.38 19.57 1.52
N ASP A 162 0.36 20.16 0.95
CA ASP A 162 0.18 20.20 -0.50
C ASP A 162 1.24 21.07 -1.17
N ALA A 163 1.62 22.19 -0.56
CA ALA A 163 2.70 23.05 -1.04
C ALA A 163 4.05 22.29 -1.12
N LEU A 164 4.34 21.39 -0.17
CA LEU A 164 5.52 20.53 -0.24
C LEU A 164 5.36 19.42 -1.28
N ARG A 165 4.19 18.79 -1.36
CA ARG A 165 3.91 17.72 -2.34
C ARG A 165 4.12 18.21 -3.77
N GLU A 166 3.73 19.43 -4.09
CA GLU A 166 3.93 20.04 -5.42
C GLU A 166 5.41 20.24 -5.77
N LYS A 167 6.27 20.37 -4.76
CA LYS A 167 7.73 20.52 -4.92
C LYS A 167 8.47 19.18 -4.98
N MET A 168 7.75 18.03 -4.88
CA MET A 168 8.38 16.70 -4.83
C MET A 168 8.48 16.06 -6.20
N THR A 169 9.67 15.57 -6.50
CA THR A 169 9.93 14.70 -7.65
C THR A 169 10.30 13.31 -7.16
N VAL A 170 9.64 12.30 -7.71
CA VAL A 170 9.93 10.90 -7.38
C VAL A 170 10.60 10.25 -8.59
N SER A 171 11.79 9.73 -8.37
CA SER A 171 12.62 9.10 -9.38
C SER A 171 13.00 7.67 -8.97
N TYR A 172 13.41 6.90 -9.97
CA TYR A 172 13.80 5.51 -9.83
C TYR A 172 15.32 5.36 -9.97
N THR A 173 15.94 4.60 -9.06
CA THR A 173 17.31 4.14 -9.24
C THR A 173 17.36 2.72 -9.77
N HIS A 174 18.06 2.51 -10.87
CA HIS A 174 18.51 1.19 -11.23
C HIS A 174 19.56 0.71 -10.22
N LEU A 175 19.26 -0.36 -9.48
CA LEU A 175 20.31 -1.19 -8.93
C LEU A 175 20.86 -1.99 -10.12
N THR A 176 22.00 -1.55 -10.65
CA THR A 176 22.80 -2.33 -11.59
C THR A 176 23.50 -3.47 -10.87
#